data_3ac44aceb6f35609a619a0be4c8afa19
#
_entry.id   3ac44aceb6f35609a619a0be4c8afa19
#
_cell.length_a   1.000
_cell.length_b   1.000
_cell.length_c   1.000
_cell.angle_alpha   90.00
_cell.angle_beta   90.00
_cell.angle_gamma   90.00
#
_symmetry.space_group_name_H-M   'P 1'
#
loop_
_entity.id
_entity.type
_entity.pdbx_description
1 polymer ?
#
loop_
_entity_poly.entity_id
_entity_poly.type
_entity_poly.pdbx_seq_one_letter_code
_entity_poly.pdbx_strand_id
1 'polypeptide(L)'
;KPDYFRVKIWRRLQSLGAIPIKNSVYALPFSDQATEDFQWLRKEITAGGGEASVCRAAFVDGLSDAQIEALFRSARDVEYAEVTRAAEQPGSAADAARLERRLREIAGLDHFGAGGRKTAEAALAKLKQHHAARGRSAKRVRGQLWVTRPDVYVDRIASAWLIKRFIDPKARFVFGGDDAREGAVSFDMFEGDYTHEGDRCTFEVLLQRFGLEQDAALPAIAEMVHDIDCKDGKFGRSETAGFASLLDGIVKRNGRDAARLERGAELLSDLYESV
;
A
#
# COMPACT_ATOMS: atom_id res chain seq x y z
N LYS A 1 -36.98 14.32 -2.64
CA LYS A 1 -36.54 12.94 -2.74
C LYS A 1 -35.25 12.78 -1.97
N PRO A 2 -34.97 11.60 -1.37
CA PRO A 2 -33.81 11.44 -0.51
C PRO A 2 -32.53 11.71 -1.30
N ASP A 3 -31.61 12.44 -0.72
CA ASP A 3 -30.31 12.80 -1.29
C ASP A 3 -29.52 11.55 -1.80
N TYR A 4 -29.80 10.39 -1.22
CA TYR A 4 -29.25 9.10 -1.64
C TYR A 4 -29.51 8.77 -3.12
N PHE A 5 -30.72 9.01 -3.66
CA PHE A 5 -31.05 8.71 -5.06
C PHE A 5 -30.24 9.61 -6.02
N ARG A 6 -30.12 10.89 -5.69
CA ARG A 6 -29.34 11.85 -6.49
C ARG A 6 -27.86 11.45 -6.51
N VAL A 7 -27.31 11.05 -5.37
CA VAL A 7 -25.94 10.57 -5.26
C VAL A 7 -25.74 9.27 -6.05
N LYS A 8 -26.70 8.35 -6.04
CA LYS A 8 -26.66 7.12 -6.83
C LYS A 8 -26.59 7.43 -8.34
N ILE A 9 -27.46 8.29 -8.84
CA ILE A 9 -27.47 8.69 -10.26
C ILE A 9 -26.17 9.41 -10.63
N TRP A 10 -25.69 10.32 -9.77
CA TRP A 10 -24.43 11.00 -9.98
C TRP A 10 -23.25 10.02 -10.07
N ARG A 11 -23.14 9.04 -9.16
CA ARG A 11 -22.11 7.99 -9.21
C ARG A 11 -22.20 7.18 -10.51
N ARG A 12 -23.40 6.89 -10.97
CA ARG A 12 -23.62 6.18 -12.23
C ARG A 12 -23.12 6.99 -13.43
N LEU A 13 -23.42 8.28 -13.49
CA LEU A 13 -22.90 9.19 -14.52
C LEU A 13 -21.36 9.24 -14.50
N GLN A 14 -20.76 9.31 -13.31
CA GLN A 14 -19.31 9.27 -13.17
C GLN A 14 -18.72 7.95 -13.67
N SER A 15 -19.33 6.81 -13.34
CA SER A 15 -18.85 5.48 -13.79
C SER A 15 -18.96 5.27 -15.30
N LEU A 16 -19.81 6.00 -15.99
CA LEU A 16 -19.91 6.03 -17.44
C LEU A 16 -18.93 7.01 -18.09
N GLY A 17 -18.22 7.81 -17.30
CA GLY A 17 -17.36 8.87 -17.81
C GLY A 17 -18.09 10.11 -18.34
N ALA A 18 -19.37 10.25 -18.01
CA ALA A 18 -20.17 11.40 -18.42
C ALA A 18 -19.68 12.68 -17.74
N ILE A 19 -19.60 13.76 -18.50
CA ILE A 19 -19.23 15.08 -17.99
C ILE A 19 -20.45 15.99 -17.85
N PRO A 20 -20.53 16.84 -16.81
CA PRO A 20 -21.52 17.89 -16.74
C PRO A 20 -21.16 19.01 -17.74
N ILE A 21 -22.12 19.38 -18.57
CA ILE A 21 -22.01 20.55 -19.45
C ILE A 21 -22.53 21.79 -18.74
N LYS A 22 -23.75 21.70 -18.19
CA LYS A 22 -24.35 22.78 -17.43
C LYS A 22 -25.50 22.23 -16.59
N ASN A 23 -25.55 22.58 -15.31
CA ASN A 23 -26.61 22.15 -14.39
C ASN A 23 -26.84 20.61 -14.43
N SER A 24 -28.02 20.19 -14.86
CA SER A 24 -28.43 18.78 -14.96
C SER A 24 -28.21 18.17 -16.36
N VAL A 25 -27.45 18.84 -17.22
CA VAL A 25 -27.11 18.35 -18.56
C VAL A 25 -25.75 17.64 -18.51
N TYR A 26 -25.75 16.37 -18.87
CA TYR A 26 -24.54 15.54 -18.94
C TYR A 26 -24.33 15.05 -20.38
N ALA A 27 -23.08 14.91 -20.78
CA ALA A 27 -22.71 14.45 -22.10
C ALA A 27 -21.77 13.26 -22.08
N LEU A 28 -21.90 12.42 -23.09
CA LEU A 28 -20.94 11.39 -23.52
C LEU A 28 -20.66 11.56 -25.00
N PRO A 29 -19.47 11.14 -25.48
CA PRO A 29 -19.24 11.02 -26.91
C PRO A 29 -20.25 10.06 -27.53
N PHE A 30 -20.77 10.43 -28.70
CA PHE A 30 -21.80 9.62 -29.34
C PHE A 30 -21.25 8.25 -29.75
N SER A 31 -21.91 7.21 -29.26
CA SER A 31 -21.77 5.82 -29.68
C SER A 31 -23.04 5.04 -29.37
N ASP A 32 -23.21 3.86 -29.94
CA ASP A 32 -24.36 2.99 -29.65
C ASP A 32 -24.35 2.59 -28.16
N GLN A 33 -23.17 2.26 -27.60
CA GLN A 33 -22.99 1.94 -26.20
C GLN A 33 -23.38 3.12 -25.29
N ALA A 34 -22.90 4.32 -25.56
CA ALA A 34 -23.26 5.52 -24.78
C ALA A 34 -24.76 5.82 -24.83
N THR A 35 -25.39 5.56 -25.98
CA THR A 35 -26.83 5.71 -26.15
C THR A 35 -27.58 4.71 -25.27
N GLU A 36 -27.18 3.44 -25.29
CA GLU A 36 -27.79 2.39 -24.46
C GLU A 36 -27.61 2.68 -22.98
N ASP A 37 -26.40 3.05 -22.54
CA ASP A 37 -26.08 3.39 -21.16
C ASP A 37 -26.97 4.53 -20.63
N PHE A 38 -27.14 5.59 -21.42
CA PHE A 38 -28.03 6.71 -21.08
C PHE A 38 -29.51 6.32 -21.08
N GLN A 39 -29.96 5.43 -21.97
CA GLN A 39 -31.32 4.91 -21.96
C GLN A 39 -31.60 4.08 -20.70
N TRP A 40 -30.66 3.26 -20.25
CA TRP A 40 -30.78 2.54 -18.99
C TRP A 40 -30.83 3.51 -17.80
N LEU A 41 -29.97 4.51 -17.78
CA LEU A 41 -29.94 5.53 -16.73
C LEU A 41 -31.29 6.31 -16.69
N ARG A 42 -31.86 6.67 -17.86
CA ARG A 42 -33.16 7.30 -17.97
C ARG A 42 -34.26 6.42 -17.34
N LYS A 43 -34.29 5.12 -17.68
CA LYS A 43 -35.22 4.17 -17.08
C LYS A 43 -35.12 4.13 -15.55
N GLU A 44 -33.91 4.11 -15.04
CA GLU A 44 -33.64 4.10 -13.59
C GLU A 44 -34.15 5.40 -12.93
N ILE A 45 -33.90 6.56 -13.54
CA ILE A 45 -34.37 7.86 -13.06
C ILE A 45 -35.91 7.89 -13.03
N THR A 46 -36.54 7.43 -14.10
CA THR A 46 -38.01 7.42 -14.21
C THR A 46 -38.66 6.46 -13.20
N ALA A 47 -38.11 5.26 -13.05
CA ALA A 47 -38.52 4.30 -12.02
C ALA A 47 -38.39 4.87 -10.60
N GLY A 48 -37.35 5.66 -10.35
CA GLY A 48 -37.15 6.42 -9.11
C GLY A 48 -38.08 7.65 -8.99
N GLY A 49 -39.00 7.88 -9.95
CA GLY A 49 -39.97 8.99 -10.01
C GLY A 49 -39.31 10.34 -10.32
N GLY A 50 -38.17 10.35 -11.02
CA GLY A 50 -37.59 11.51 -11.65
C GLY A 50 -38.01 11.64 -13.12
N GLU A 51 -37.53 12.70 -13.75
CA GLU A 51 -37.72 12.93 -15.20
C GLU A 51 -36.34 13.06 -15.85
N ALA A 52 -36.15 12.43 -17.00
CA ALA A 52 -34.93 12.53 -17.78
C ALA A 52 -35.24 12.32 -19.26
N SER A 53 -34.48 12.98 -20.11
CA SER A 53 -34.48 12.79 -21.55
C SER A 53 -33.11 12.51 -22.06
N VAL A 54 -33.00 11.69 -23.11
CA VAL A 54 -31.76 11.38 -23.82
C VAL A 54 -31.91 11.87 -25.23
N CYS A 55 -30.94 12.64 -25.71
CA CYS A 55 -30.93 13.12 -27.08
C CYS A 55 -29.54 13.04 -27.68
N ARG A 56 -29.47 12.95 -28.98
CA ARG A 56 -28.24 13.27 -29.75
C ARG A 56 -28.30 14.76 -30.05
N ALA A 57 -27.22 15.46 -29.69
CA ALA A 57 -27.16 16.90 -29.85
C ALA A 57 -25.84 17.33 -30.53
N ALA A 58 -25.89 18.45 -31.22
CA ALA A 58 -24.73 19.20 -31.69
C ALA A 58 -24.88 20.65 -31.22
N PHE A 59 -23.80 21.26 -30.79
CA PHE A 59 -23.79 22.66 -30.42
C PHE A 59 -23.80 23.51 -31.68
N VAL A 60 -24.74 24.42 -31.80
CA VAL A 60 -24.84 25.35 -32.92
C VAL A 60 -24.14 26.65 -32.60
N ASP A 61 -24.12 27.03 -31.31
CA ASP A 61 -23.46 28.22 -30.78
C ASP A 61 -23.07 28.00 -29.32
N GLY A 62 -22.12 28.78 -28.81
CA GLY A 62 -21.61 28.74 -27.43
C GLY A 62 -20.40 27.85 -27.28
N LEU A 63 -20.54 26.55 -27.00
CA LEU A 63 -19.41 25.61 -26.84
C LEU A 63 -18.98 25.03 -28.17
N SER A 64 -17.69 25.15 -28.50
CA SER A 64 -17.09 24.41 -29.62
C SER A 64 -16.73 22.98 -29.25
N ASP A 65 -16.58 22.11 -30.25
CA ASP A 65 -16.15 20.71 -30.06
C ASP A 65 -14.82 20.64 -29.29
N ALA A 66 -13.87 21.52 -29.64
CA ALA A 66 -12.58 21.59 -28.92
C ALA A 66 -12.71 21.92 -27.44
N GLN A 67 -13.67 22.78 -27.08
CA GLN A 67 -13.97 23.10 -25.68
C GLN A 67 -14.63 21.93 -24.96
N ILE A 68 -15.52 21.21 -25.64
CA ILE A 68 -16.14 20.00 -25.06
C ILE A 68 -15.10 18.91 -24.85
N GLU A 69 -14.24 18.64 -25.83
CA GLU A 69 -13.12 17.71 -25.67
C GLU A 69 -12.20 18.11 -24.51
N ALA A 70 -11.93 19.42 -24.37
CA ALA A 70 -11.11 19.92 -23.25
C ALA A 70 -11.77 19.63 -21.89
N LEU A 71 -13.10 19.70 -21.78
CA LEU A 71 -13.81 19.31 -20.56
C LEU A 71 -13.64 17.82 -20.23
N PHE A 72 -13.73 16.94 -21.25
CA PHE A 72 -13.46 15.51 -21.06
C PHE A 72 -12.04 15.24 -20.61
N ARG A 73 -11.06 15.85 -21.28
CA ARG A 73 -9.63 15.71 -20.92
C ARG A 73 -9.38 16.22 -19.50
N SER A 74 -9.89 17.39 -19.15
CA SER A 74 -9.73 17.98 -17.82
C SER A 74 -10.30 17.09 -16.71
N ALA A 75 -11.46 16.48 -16.93
CA ALA A 75 -12.05 15.55 -15.98
C ALA A 75 -11.16 14.31 -15.75
N ARG A 76 -10.56 13.77 -16.80
CA ARG A 76 -9.62 12.64 -16.71
C ARG A 76 -8.28 13.05 -16.11
N ASP A 77 -7.78 14.25 -16.42
CA ASP A 77 -6.52 14.76 -15.86
C ASP A 77 -6.57 14.85 -14.32
N VAL A 78 -7.71 15.23 -13.74
CA VAL A 78 -7.91 15.23 -12.28
C VAL A 78 -7.75 13.81 -11.71
N GLU A 79 -8.38 12.81 -12.32
CA GLU A 79 -8.29 11.42 -11.86
C GLU A 79 -6.88 10.84 -12.05
N TYR A 80 -6.21 11.14 -13.16
CA TYR A 80 -4.80 10.75 -13.36
C TYR A 80 -3.85 11.40 -12.35
N ALA A 81 -4.10 12.67 -11.98
CA ALA A 81 -3.32 13.35 -10.97
C ALA A 81 -3.48 12.70 -9.58
N GLU A 82 -4.67 12.19 -9.25
CA GLU A 82 -4.90 11.42 -8.01
C GLU A 82 -4.09 10.11 -8.00
N VAL A 83 -4.09 9.38 -9.11
CA VAL A 83 -3.28 8.16 -9.26
C VAL A 83 -1.79 8.46 -9.15
N THR A 84 -1.32 9.54 -9.81
CA THR A 84 0.08 9.99 -9.74
C THR A 84 0.48 10.28 -8.30
N ARG A 85 -0.30 11.09 -7.58
CA ARG A 85 -0.03 11.45 -6.18
C ARG A 85 -0.02 10.22 -5.28
N ALA A 86 -0.96 9.29 -5.48
CA ALA A 86 -1.00 8.06 -4.70
C ALA A 86 0.20 7.14 -5.00
N ALA A 87 0.67 7.10 -6.26
CA ALA A 87 1.84 6.30 -6.64
C ALA A 87 3.18 6.88 -6.15
N GLU A 88 3.23 8.17 -5.84
CA GLU A 88 4.40 8.86 -5.27
C GLU A 88 4.51 8.68 -3.74
N GLN A 89 3.43 8.25 -3.09
CA GLN A 89 3.47 7.95 -1.66
C GLN A 89 4.09 6.56 -1.42
N PRO A 90 4.75 6.37 -0.27
CA PRO A 90 5.17 5.04 0.16
C PRO A 90 3.96 4.09 0.19
N GLY A 91 4.04 3.00 -0.57
CA GLY A 91 2.92 2.06 -0.70
C GLY A 91 3.41 0.62 -0.76
N SER A 92 2.48 -0.33 -0.57
CA SER A 92 2.72 -1.76 -0.70
C SER A 92 2.57 -2.25 -2.15
N ALA A 93 2.96 -3.49 -2.43
CA ALA A 93 2.70 -4.13 -3.72
C ALA A 93 1.18 -4.24 -4.01
N ALA A 94 0.34 -4.41 -2.96
CA ALA A 94 -1.12 -4.41 -3.08
C ALA A 94 -1.65 -3.04 -3.50
N ASP A 95 -1.04 -1.95 -3.02
CA ASP A 95 -1.38 -0.59 -3.46
C ASP A 95 -1.03 -0.37 -4.92
N ALA A 96 0.12 -0.85 -5.38
CA ALA A 96 0.50 -0.78 -6.79
C ALA A 96 -0.51 -1.51 -7.69
N ALA A 97 -1.00 -2.69 -7.30
CA ALA A 97 -2.02 -3.44 -8.04
C ALA A 97 -3.38 -2.73 -8.05
N ARG A 98 -3.76 -2.09 -6.93
CA ARG A 98 -4.99 -1.27 -6.82
C ARG A 98 -4.92 -0.06 -7.74
N LEU A 99 -3.80 0.66 -7.73
CA LEU A 99 -3.58 1.83 -8.58
C LEU A 99 -3.56 1.46 -10.06
N GLU A 100 -2.99 0.32 -10.43
CA GLU A 100 -3.02 -0.18 -11.81
C GLU A 100 -4.44 -0.47 -12.29
N ARG A 101 -5.27 -1.07 -11.47
CA ARG A 101 -6.69 -1.29 -11.78
C ARG A 101 -7.40 0.04 -11.99
N ARG A 102 -7.20 1.00 -11.06
CA ARG A 102 -7.78 2.34 -11.16
C ARG A 102 -7.32 3.06 -12.43
N LEU A 103 -6.05 2.99 -12.77
CA LEU A 103 -5.49 3.57 -14.00
C LEU A 103 -6.16 2.99 -15.24
N ARG A 104 -6.39 1.68 -15.29
CA ARG A 104 -7.10 1.02 -16.41
C ARG A 104 -8.57 1.46 -16.50
N GLU A 105 -9.26 1.63 -15.38
CA GLU A 105 -10.64 2.15 -15.34
C GLU A 105 -10.70 3.55 -15.93
N ILE A 106 -9.82 4.46 -15.51
CA ILE A 106 -9.75 5.83 -16.05
C ILE A 106 -9.42 5.81 -17.54
N ALA A 107 -8.47 5.00 -17.97
CA ALA A 107 -8.08 4.88 -19.38
C ALA A 107 -9.23 4.37 -20.26
N GLY A 108 -10.10 3.51 -19.74
CA GLY A 108 -11.32 3.07 -20.43
C GLY A 108 -12.36 4.18 -20.67
N LEU A 109 -12.29 5.25 -19.87
CA LEU A 109 -13.18 6.41 -19.98
C LEU A 109 -12.51 7.62 -20.65
N ASP A 110 -11.26 7.48 -21.05
CA ASP A 110 -10.46 8.56 -21.64
C ASP A 110 -10.61 8.58 -23.17
N HIS A 111 -11.72 9.09 -23.64
CA HIS A 111 -12.09 9.13 -25.07
C HIS A 111 -11.21 10.08 -25.90
N PHE A 112 -10.57 11.07 -25.28
CA PHE A 112 -9.90 12.16 -26.01
C PHE A 112 -8.40 12.28 -25.66
N GLY A 113 -7.84 11.34 -24.90
CA GLY A 113 -6.41 11.30 -24.61
C GLY A 113 -5.96 12.43 -23.69
N ALA A 114 -6.31 12.36 -22.41
CA ALA A 114 -5.89 13.33 -21.40
C ALA A 114 -4.38 13.29 -21.18
N GLY A 115 -3.76 14.46 -20.98
CA GLY A 115 -2.31 14.61 -20.86
C GLY A 115 -1.70 13.95 -19.63
N GLY A 116 -2.45 13.89 -18.53
CA GLY A 116 -2.03 13.29 -17.25
C GLY A 116 -1.78 11.78 -17.29
N ARG A 117 -2.31 11.07 -18.29
CA ARG A 117 -2.16 9.62 -18.42
C ARG A 117 -0.71 9.16 -18.40
N LYS A 118 0.15 9.75 -19.22
CA LYS A 118 1.57 9.38 -19.30
C LYS A 118 2.30 9.57 -17.96
N THR A 119 1.97 10.63 -17.25
CA THR A 119 2.55 10.95 -15.94
C THR A 119 2.14 9.90 -14.92
N ALA A 120 0.86 9.51 -14.89
CA ALA A 120 0.34 8.49 -14.00
C ALA A 120 0.93 7.09 -14.29
N GLU A 121 1.05 6.73 -15.58
CA GLU A 121 1.72 5.50 -16.02
C GLU A 121 3.19 5.46 -15.58
N ALA A 122 3.92 6.57 -15.74
CA ALA A 122 5.32 6.67 -15.33
C ALA A 122 5.49 6.58 -13.80
N ALA A 123 4.64 7.23 -13.02
CA ALA A 123 4.67 7.17 -11.56
C ALA A 123 4.40 5.73 -11.07
N LEU A 124 3.39 5.06 -11.64
CA LEU A 124 3.08 3.67 -11.30
C LEU A 124 4.21 2.71 -11.71
N ALA A 125 4.85 2.94 -12.87
CA ALA A 125 6.00 2.14 -13.30
C ALA A 125 7.18 2.28 -12.33
N LYS A 126 7.48 3.48 -11.84
CA LYS A 126 8.50 3.72 -10.81
C LYS A 126 8.17 2.98 -9.51
N LEU A 127 6.93 3.05 -9.03
CA LEU A 127 6.48 2.32 -7.84
C LEU A 127 6.68 0.82 -8.02
N LYS A 128 6.28 0.24 -9.15
CA LYS A 128 6.47 -1.18 -9.46
C LYS A 128 7.96 -1.58 -9.57
N GLN A 129 8.79 -0.75 -10.20
CA GLN A 129 10.23 -0.99 -10.29
C GLN A 129 10.88 -0.98 -8.91
N HIS A 130 10.48 -0.08 -8.03
CA HIS A 130 10.93 -0.02 -6.65
C HIS A 130 10.60 -1.32 -5.89
N HIS A 131 9.36 -1.82 -6.01
CA HIS A 131 8.97 -3.11 -5.42
C HIS A 131 9.71 -4.29 -6.04
N ALA A 132 9.90 -4.31 -7.36
CA ALA A 132 10.65 -5.37 -8.04
C ALA A 132 12.15 -5.38 -7.70
N ALA A 133 12.76 -4.21 -7.49
CA ALA A 133 14.15 -4.09 -7.02
C ALA A 133 14.28 -4.62 -5.58
N ARG A 134 13.32 -4.27 -4.71
CA ARG A 134 13.22 -4.81 -3.34
C ARG A 134 13.07 -6.33 -3.34
N GLY A 135 12.18 -6.89 -4.15
CA GLY A 135 12.00 -8.35 -4.26
C GLY A 135 13.22 -9.09 -4.83
N ARG A 136 14.05 -8.44 -5.65
CA ARG A 136 15.33 -9.00 -6.13
C ARG A 136 16.41 -8.94 -5.06
N SER A 137 16.42 -7.90 -4.23
CA SER A 137 17.31 -7.81 -3.07
C SER A 137 17.01 -8.93 -2.08
N ALA A 138 15.75 -9.23 -1.81
CA ALA A 138 15.32 -10.33 -0.94
C ALA A 138 15.82 -11.71 -1.43
N LYS A 139 15.87 -11.97 -2.73
CA LYS A 139 16.41 -13.23 -3.29
C LYS A 139 17.94 -13.40 -3.19
N ARG A 140 18.66 -12.32 -2.92
CA ARG A 140 20.13 -12.32 -2.80
C ARG A 140 20.66 -12.54 -1.38
N VAL A 141 19.81 -12.52 -0.38
CA VAL A 141 20.21 -12.57 1.03
C VAL A 141 20.30 -14.03 1.48
N ARG A 142 21.45 -14.67 1.22
CA ARG A 142 21.77 -16.00 1.77
C ARG A 142 23.21 -16.05 2.28
N GLY A 143 23.37 -16.43 3.56
CA GLY A 143 24.66 -16.54 4.22
C GLY A 143 25.32 -15.20 4.46
N GLN A 144 24.55 -14.12 4.54
CA GLN A 144 25.06 -12.78 4.74
C GLN A 144 25.51 -12.55 6.18
N LEU A 145 26.40 -11.58 6.34
CA LEU A 145 26.69 -10.99 7.62
C LEU A 145 25.64 -9.91 7.89
N TRP A 146 24.95 -10.02 9.01
CA TRP A 146 23.94 -9.07 9.45
C TRP A 146 24.45 -8.28 10.64
N VAL A 147 24.31 -6.97 10.61
CA VAL A 147 24.79 -6.08 11.68
C VAL A 147 23.63 -5.32 12.31
N THR A 148 23.66 -5.21 13.64
CA THR A 148 22.77 -4.36 14.41
C THR A 148 23.52 -3.74 15.59
N ARG A 149 22.93 -2.75 16.25
CA ARG A 149 23.52 -2.12 17.43
C ARG A 149 23.63 -3.13 18.59
N PRO A 150 24.61 -2.98 19.49
CA PRO A 150 24.70 -3.75 20.72
C PRO A 150 23.52 -3.47 21.65
N ASP A 151 23.44 -4.22 22.74
CA ASP A 151 22.34 -4.21 23.71
C ASP A 151 20.97 -4.53 23.07
N VAL A 152 20.93 -5.70 22.39
CA VAL A 152 19.73 -6.15 21.69
C VAL A 152 18.56 -6.34 22.64
N TYR A 153 17.40 -5.83 22.21
CA TYR A 153 16.11 -5.97 22.89
C TYR A 153 15.04 -6.40 21.89
N VAL A 154 13.77 -6.22 22.18
CA VAL A 154 12.62 -6.86 21.52
C VAL A 154 12.68 -6.88 20.01
N ASP A 155 12.76 -5.72 19.35
CA ASP A 155 12.70 -5.65 17.87
C ASP A 155 13.95 -6.29 17.24
N ARG A 156 15.14 -6.05 17.78
CA ARG A 156 16.39 -6.68 17.30
C ARG A 156 16.42 -8.19 17.51
N ILE A 157 15.91 -8.69 18.64
CA ILE A 157 15.81 -10.12 18.92
C ILE A 157 14.81 -10.76 17.96
N ALA A 158 13.63 -10.18 17.81
CA ALA A 158 12.59 -10.68 16.93
C ALA A 158 13.01 -10.62 15.46
N SER A 159 13.60 -9.52 15.03
CA SER A 159 14.11 -9.35 13.66
C SER A 159 15.23 -10.36 13.34
N ALA A 160 16.15 -10.59 14.26
CA ALA A 160 17.20 -11.59 14.07
C ALA A 160 16.65 -13.02 13.98
N TRP A 161 15.65 -13.37 14.79
CA TRP A 161 14.94 -14.64 14.71
C TRP A 161 14.23 -14.80 13.37
N LEU A 162 13.48 -13.77 12.93
CA LEU A 162 12.77 -13.75 11.64
C LEU A 162 13.77 -13.95 10.48
N ILE A 163 14.88 -13.21 10.51
CA ILE A 163 15.94 -13.33 9.52
C ILE A 163 16.44 -14.78 9.47
N LYS A 164 16.82 -15.35 10.61
CA LYS A 164 17.42 -16.68 10.67
C LYS A 164 16.47 -17.80 10.29
N ARG A 165 15.19 -17.69 10.64
CA ARG A 165 14.19 -18.75 10.41
C ARG A 165 13.61 -18.70 8.99
N PHE A 166 13.32 -17.52 8.46
CA PHE A 166 12.52 -17.35 7.24
C PHE A 166 13.27 -16.70 6.06
N ILE A 167 14.26 -15.86 6.33
CA ILE A 167 14.91 -15.03 5.30
C ILE A 167 16.28 -15.60 4.90
N ASP A 168 17.17 -15.78 5.87
CA ASP A 168 18.53 -16.26 5.67
C ASP A 168 18.93 -17.30 6.74
N PRO A 169 18.65 -18.58 6.53
CA PRO A 169 18.99 -19.64 7.50
C PRO A 169 20.48 -19.75 7.80
N LYS A 170 21.35 -19.16 6.98
CA LYS A 170 22.79 -19.12 7.16
C LYS A 170 23.29 -17.75 7.66
N ALA A 171 22.39 -16.87 8.09
CA ALA A 171 22.70 -15.56 8.64
C ALA A 171 23.72 -15.66 9.80
N ARG A 172 24.68 -14.75 9.78
CA ARG A 172 25.63 -14.52 10.89
C ARG A 172 25.39 -13.11 11.41
N PHE A 173 25.31 -12.96 12.72
CA PHE A 173 25.03 -11.68 13.35
C PHE A 173 26.28 -11.10 13.99
N VAL A 174 26.48 -9.79 13.82
CA VAL A 174 27.49 -8.98 14.49
C VAL A 174 26.83 -7.79 15.16
N PHE A 175 27.41 -7.32 16.23
CA PHE A 175 26.92 -6.22 17.03
C PHE A 175 27.95 -5.10 17.01
N GLY A 176 27.58 -3.93 16.48
CA GLY A 176 28.49 -2.81 16.34
C GLY A 176 27.83 -1.56 15.78
N GLY A 177 28.62 -0.48 15.68
CA GLY A 177 28.23 0.76 15.04
C GLY A 177 28.46 0.74 13.52
N ASP A 178 28.64 1.94 12.95
CA ASP A 178 28.82 2.13 11.50
C ASP A 178 30.07 1.43 10.95
N ASP A 179 31.12 1.27 11.76
CA ASP A 179 32.37 0.58 11.37
C ASP A 179 32.14 -0.91 11.06
N ALA A 180 31.09 -1.53 11.61
CA ALA A 180 30.75 -2.94 11.37
C ALA A 180 29.89 -3.16 10.11
N ARG A 181 29.53 -2.09 9.40
CA ARG A 181 28.62 -2.14 8.23
C ARG A 181 29.28 -2.58 6.94
N GLU A 182 30.60 -2.46 6.80
CA GLU A 182 31.27 -2.77 5.55
C GLU A 182 31.05 -4.24 5.14
N GLY A 183 30.35 -4.44 4.03
CA GLY A 183 29.99 -5.77 3.53
C GLY A 183 28.92 -6.53 4.33
N ALA A 184 28.26 -5.90 5.30
CA ALA A 184 27.17 -6.47 6.09
C ALA A 184 25.82 -5.81 5.75
N VAL A 185 24.73 -6.55 5.94
CA VAL A 185 23.36 -6.06 5.85
C VAL A 185 22.94 -5.52 7.21
N SER A 186 22.56 -4.26 7.29
CA SER A 186 22.20 -3.61 8.55
C SER A 186 20.70 -3.70 8.85
N PHE A 187 20.33 -3.99 10.11
CA PHE A 187 18.95 -3.99 10.57
C PHE A 187 18.81 -3.33 11.94
N ASP A 188 17.69 -2.66 12.16
CA ASP A 188 17.37 -1.86 13.34
C ASP A 188 18.52 -0.91 13.75
N MET A 189 19.02 -0.18 12.76
CA MET A 189 20.05 0.85 12.92
C MET A 189 19.55 2.14 12.29
N PHE A 190 20.01 3.29 12.81
CA PHE A 190 19.77 4.58 12.16
C PHE A 190 20.41 4.55 10.77
N GLU A 191 19.63 4.86 9.72
CA GLU A 191 20.05 4.72 8.31
C GLU A 191 20.44 3.29 7.88
N GLY A 192 19.87 2.25 8.51
CA GLY A 192 20.10 0.85 8.14
C GLY A 192 19.38 0.43 6.85
N ASP A 193 19.81 -0.71 6.26
CA ASP A 193 19.13 -1.31 5.10
C ASP A 193 17.69 -1.70 5.41
N TYR A 194 17.46 -2.17 6.64
CA TYR A 194 16.16 -2.46 7.21
C TYR A 194 16.05 -1.77 8.57
N THR A 195 15.21 -0.75 8.64
CA THR A 195 15.00 0.06 9.84
C THR A 195 13.52 0.44 9.95
N HIS A 196 13.14 1.11 11.01
CA HIS A 196 11.78 1.64 11.17
C HIS A 196 11.35 2.47 9.95
N GLU A 197 10.11 2.30 9.50
CA GLU A 197 9.52 3.04 8.39
C GLU A 197 8.14 3.59 8.77
N GLY A 198 8.06 4.89 8.95
CA GLY A 198 6.84 5.53 9.43
C GLY A 198 6.52 5.11 10.86
N ASP A 199 5.36 4.48 11.06
CA ASP A 199 4.90 3.94 12.33
C ASP A 199 5.23 2.44 12.54
N ARG A 200 6.03 1.83 11.67
CA ARG A 200 6.38 0.40 11.71
C ARG A 200 7.74 0.17 12.31
N CYS A 201 7.84 -0.80 13.22
CA CYS A 201 9.11 -1.29 13.73
C CYS A 201 9.87 -2.12 12.67
N THR A 202 11.14 -2.44 12.92
CA THR A 202 11.98 -3.16 11.96
C THR A 202 11.45 -4.55 11.64
N PHE A 203 10.88 -5.24 12.60
CA PHE A 203 10.26 -6.56 12.37
C PHE A 203 9.12 -6.49 11.35
N GLU A 204 8.22 -5.51 11.46
CA GLU A 204 7.13 -5.30 10.50
C GLU A 204 7.66 -4.93 9.11
N VAL A 205 8.72 -4.12 9.06
CA VAL A 205 9.39 -3.77 7.80
C VAL A 205 9.99 -5.01 7.13
N LEU A 206 10.63 -5.88 7.88
CA LEU A 206 11.18 -7.14 7.36
C LEU A 206 10.07 -8.07 6.86
N LEU A 207 8.97 -8.24 7.61
CA LEU A 207 7.81 -9.01 7.16
C LEU A 207 7.34 -8.54 5.78
N GLN A 208 7.14 -7.25 5.62
CA GLN A 208 6.67 -6.67 4.36
C GLN A 208 7.69 -6.82 3.23
N ARG A 209 8.98 -6.57 3.53
CA ARG A 209 10.04 -6.60 2.52
C ARG A 209 10.29 -8.00 1.95
N PHE A 210 10.06 -9.02 2.74
CA PHE A 210 10.26 -10.41 2.37
C PHE A 210 8.97 -11.17 2.05
N GLY A 211 7.80 -10.48 2.08
CA GLY A 211 6.50 -11.04 1.69
C GLY A 211 5.99 -12.11 2.66
N LEU A 212 6.30 -11.97 3.95
CA LEU A 212 5.94 -12.90 5.02
C LEU A 212 4.62 -12.52 5.72
N GLU A 213 3.94 -11.48 5.28
CA GLU A 213 2.69 -10.96 5.87
C GLU A 213 1.51 -11.94 5.78
N GLN A 214 1.62 -12.96 4.90
CA GLN A 214 0.58 -13.98 4.71
C GLN A 214 0.74 -15.21 5.61
N ASP A 215 1.81 -15.24 6.43
CA ASP A 215 2.00 -16.30 7.42
C ASP A 215 0.92 -16.19 8.52
N ALA A 216 0.48 -17.32 9.07
CA ALA A 216 -0.63 -17.33 10.02
C ALA A 216 -0.28 -16.71 11.38
N ALA A 217 0.97 -16.86 11.84
CA ALA A 217 1.43 -16.47 13.17
C ALA A 217 2.26 -15.17 13.18
N LEU A 218 3.03 -14.91 12.11
CA LEU A 218 3.95 -13.77 12.09
C LEU A 218 3.28 -12.40 12.28
N PRO A 219 2.06 -12.13 11.73
CA PRO A 219 1.37 -10.87 12.00
C PRO A 219 1.05 -10.66 13.49
N ALA A 220 0.64 -11.70 14.20
CA ALA A 220 0.34 -11.62 15.62
C ALA A 220 1.61 -11.33 16.46
N ILE A 221 2.75 -11.93 16.08
CA ILE A 221 4.05 -11.62 16.70
C ILE A 221 4.46 -10.18 16.40
N ALA A 222 4.24 -9.71 15.16
CA ALA A 222 4.55 -8.33 14.77
C ALA A 222 3.80 -7.30 15.62
N GLU A 223 2.51 -7.53 15.89
CA GLU A 223 1.69 -6.69 16.75
C GLU A 223 2.25 -6.60 18.17
N MET A 224 2.67 -7.72 18.73
CA MET A 224 3.30 -7.75 20.07
C MET A 224 4.67 -7.05 20.10
N VAL A 225 5.51 -7.30 19.09
CA VAL A 225 6.83 -6.65 18.96
C VAL A 225 6.66 -5.14 18.85
N HIS A 226 5.73 -4.69 18.01
CA HIS A 226 5.41 -3.28 17.81
C HIS A 226 5.03 -2.60 19.12
N ASP A 227 4.03 -3.13 19.84
CA ASP A 227 3.54 -2.52 21.08
C ASP A 227 4.61 -2.45 22.16
N ILE A 228 5.56 -3.40 22.21
CA ILE A 228 6.68 -3.36 23.16
C ILE A 228 7.74 -2.36 22.74
N ASP A 229 8.05 -2.26 21.47
CA ASP A 229 9.13 -1.42 20.95
C ASP A 229 8.70 0.04 20.81
N CYS A 230 7.58 0.28 20.12
CA CYS A 230 7.02 1.63 19.89
C CYS A 230 6.31 2.20 21.12
N LYS A 231 5.83 1.36 22.04
CA LYS A 231 5.16 1.74 23.31
C LYS A 231 3.91 2.61 23.12
N ASP A 232 3.22 2.43 22.01
CA ASP A 232 2.03 3.20 21.67
C ASP A 232 0.72 2.45 21.94
N GLY A 233 0.80 1.12 22.23
CA GLY A 233 -0.36 0.28 22.55
C GLY A 233 -1.33 0.13 21.39
N LYS A 234 -0.86 0.24 20.16
CA LYS A 234 -1.65 0.27 18.95
C LYS A 234 -2.49 -0.98 18.75
N PHE A 235 -1.97 -2.15 19.09
CA PHE A 235 -2.63 -3.43 18.89
C PHE A 235 -3.25 -4.02 20.15
N GLY A 236 -2.64 -3.82 21.31
CA GLY A 236 -3.20 -4.15 22.62
C GLY A 236 -3.47 -5.65 22.85
N ARG A 237 -2.63 -6.53 22.29
CA ARG A 237 -2.79 -7.98 22.47
C ARG A 237 -2.58 -8.38 23.93
N SER A 238 -3.39 -9.32 24.42
CA SER A 238 -3.34 -9.79 25.80
C SER A 238 -2.00 -10.45 26.17
N GLU A 239 -1.33 -11.08 25.19
CA GLU A 239 -0.07 -11.79 25.34
C GLU A 239 1.13 -10.84 25.46
N THR A 240 1.02 -9.61 24.99
CA THR A 240 2.13 -8.63 24.90
C THR A 240 2.86 -8.43 26.22
N ALA A 241 2.13 -8.27 27.33
CA ALA A 241 2.73 -8.03 28.64
C ALA A 241 3.53 -9.25 29.16
N GLY A 242 3.00 -10.46 28.93
CA GLY A 242 3.69 -11.70 29.27
C GLY A 242 4.96 -11.89 28.45
N PHE A 243 4.86 -11.68 27.14
CA PHE A 243 5.98 -11.76 26.21
C PHE A 243 7.09 -10.75 26.58
N ALA A 244 6.73 -9.49 26.86
CA ALA A 244 7.68 -8.46 27.32
C ALA A 244 8.41 -8.88 28.60
N SER A 245 7.69 -9.43 29.59
CA SER A 245 8.27 -9.86 30.87
C SER A 245 9.28 -11.00 30.69
N LEU A 246 9.02 -11.94 29.77
CA LEU A 246 9.93 -13.03 29.46
C LEU A 246 11.20 -12.52 28.74
N LEU A 247 11.04 -11.59 27.80
CA LEU A 247 12.19 -10.94 27.13
C LEU A 247 13.06 -10.15 28.11
N ASP A 248 12.44 -9.40 29.02
CA ASP A 248 13.15 -8.70 30.09
C ASP A 248 13.98 -9.66 30.94
N GLY A 249 13.42 -10.81 31.28
CA GLY A 249 14.11 -11.87 32.00
C GLY A 249 15.32 -12.40 31.23
N ILE A 250 15.17 -12.63 29.92
CA ILE A 250 16.26 -13.07 29.04
C ILE A 250 17.38 -12.02 29.01
N VAL A 251 17.04 -10.74 28.80
CA VAL A 251 18.02 -9.66 28.71
C VAL A 251 18.79 -9.48 30.02
N LYS A 252 18.10 -9.49 31.16
CA LYS A 252 18.71 -9.36 32.50
C LYS A 252 19.65 -10.52 32.83
N ARG A 253 19.31 -11.73 32.39
CA ARG A 253 20.09 -12.94 32.67
C ARG A 253 21.30 -13.11 31.75
N ASN A 254 21.28 -12.54 30.56
CA ASN A 254 22.30 -12.73 29.54
C ASN A 254 23.02 -11.41 29.24
N GLY A 255 24.29 -11.32 29.62
CA GLY A 255 25.11 -10.12 29.42
C GLY A 255 25.67 -9.95 28.00
N ARG A 256 25.58 -10.99 27.13
CA ARG A 256 26.09 -10.96 25.75
C ARG A 256 24.94 -10.99 24.77
N ASP A 257 24.99 -10.13 23.74
CA ASP A 257 23.95 -10.03 22.72
C ASP A 257 23.72 -11.34 21.95
N ALA A 258 24.76 -12.07 21.63
CA ALA A 258 24.62 -13.38 21.00
C ALA A 258 23.79 -14.37 21.84
N ALA A 259 23.97 -14.37 23.17
CA ALA A 259 23.18 -15.21 24.06
C ALA A 259 21.74 -14.72 24.20
N ARG A 260 21.50 -13.39 24.14
CA ARG A 260 20.17 -12.80 24.11
C ARG A 260 19.42 -13.21 22.84
N LEU A 261 20.09 -13.17 21.66
CA LEU A 261 19.50 -13.63 20.41
C LEU A 261 19.16 -15.11 20.45
N GLU A 262 20.05 -15.96 20.95
CA GLU A 262 19.83 -17.41 21.02
C GLU A 262 18.62 -17.74 21.91
N ARG A 263 18.58 -17.21 23.13
CA ARG A 263 17.47 -17.44 24.07
C ARG A 263 16.16 -16.78 23.63
N GLY A 264 16.24 -15.59 23.04
CA GLY A 264 15.06 -14.93 22.46
C GLY A 264 14.51 -15.67 21.25
N ALA A 265 15.37 -16.27 20.44
CA ALA A 265 14.92 -17.07 19.29
C ALA A 265 14.19 -18.36 19.71
N GLU A 266 14.59 -19.00 20.82
CA GLU A 266 13.85 -20.13 21.40
C GLU A 266 12.45 -19.69 21.83
N LEU A 267 12.34 -18.61 22.62
CA LEU A 267 11.07 -18.05 23.07
C LEU A 267 10.15 -17.68 21.89
N LEU A 268 10.69 -17.02 20.87
CA LEU A 268 9.92 -16.64 19.68
C LEU A 268 9.49 -17.85 18.86
N SER A 269 10.27 -18.93 18.85
CA SER A 269 9.88 -20.17 18.19
C SER A 269 8.71 -20.84 18.92
N ASP A 270 8.73 -20.87 20.26
CA ASP A 270 7.63 -21.39 21.05
C ASP A 270 6.35 -20.51 20.88
N LEU A 271 6.53 -19.20 20.86
CA LEU A 271 5.43 -18.26 20.62
C LEU A 271 4.82 -18.46 19.23
N TYR A 272 5.65 -18.64 18.21
CA TYR A 272 5.22 -18.88 16.83
C TYR A 272 4.36 -20.15 16.67
N GLU A 273 4.68 -21.21 17.40
CA GLU A 273 3.89 -22.44 17.38
C GLU A 273 2.59 -22.34 18.21
N SER A 274 2.46 -21.29 19.04
CA SER A 274 1.32 -21.11 19.95
C SER A 274 0.24 -20.17 19.45
N VAL A 275 0.53 -19.34 18.45
CA VAL A 275 -0.38 -18.31 17.87
C VAL A 275 -0.75 -18.61 16.38
#